data_3145dc5a995c7155923e98aabc40979c
#
_entry.id   3145dc5a995c7155923e98aabc40979c
#
_cell.length_a   1.000
_cell.length_b   1.000
_cell.length_c   1.000
_cell.angle_alpha   90.00
_cell.angle_beta   90.00
_cell.angle_gamma   90.00
#
_symmetry.space_group_name_H-M   'P 1'
#
loop_
_entity.id
_entity.type
_entity.pdbx_description
1 polymer ?
#
loop_
_entity_poly.entity_id
_entity_poly.type
_entity_poly.pdbx_seq_one_letter_code
_entity_poly.pdbx_strand_id
1 'polypeptide(L)'
;MSSTKTIGIIGGGQLGQMMAISAIYMGHKVIALDPAADCPASRVAEIIVAPYDDVDALRQLADRCDVLTYEFENVDADGLDAVIKEGQLPQGTDLLRISQNRIFEKDFLSKKAQVTVAPYKVVTSSQDLADIDLSKNYVLKTATGGYDGHGQKVIRSEADLEEAYTLADSADCVLEEFVNFDLEISVIVSGNGKDVTVFPIQENIHRNNILSKTIVPARISESLAEKAKAMAVRIAEQLNLSGTLCVEMFATADDIIVNEIAPRPHNSGHYSIEACDFSQFDTHILGVLGAPLPANHLHAPAVMLNVLGQHVEAAETYVTENPSAHLHLYGKLEAKHNRKMGHVTLFSDVPDEVEEFGE
;
A
#
# COMPACT_ATOMS: atom_id res chain seq x y z
N MET A 1 -4.69 31.72 -9.54
CA MET A 1 -3.69 30.77 -10.04
C MET A 1 -3.08 30.10 -8.81
N SER A 2 -3.18 28.78 -8.72
CA SER A 2 -2.46 28.05 -7.67
C SER A 2 -0.97 28.31 -7.87
N SER A 3 -0.28 28.80 -6.84
CA SER A 3 1.18 28.99 -6.90
C SER A 3 1.84 27.63 -7.05
N THR A 4 2.86 27.51 -7.92
CA THR A 4 3.71 26.33 -8.00
C THR A 4 4.25 26.01 -6.60
N LYS A 5 4.08 24.76 -6.16
CA LYS A 5 4.62 24.25 -4.89
C LYS A 5 5.83 23.38 -5.14
N THR A 6 6.68 23.26 -4.13
CA THR A 6 7.74 22.24 -4.08
C THR A 6 7.28 21.13 -3.14
N ILE A 7 7.16 19.91 -3.66
CA ILE A 7 6.71 18.73 -2.93
C ILE A 7 7.95 17.89 -2.59
N GLY A 8 8.11 17.58 -1.30
CA GLY A 8 9.14 16.68 -0.82
C GLY A 8 8.59 15.25 -0.68
N ILE A 9 9.29 14.28 -1.25
CA ILE A 9 8.92 12.87 -1.15
C ILE A 9 10.00 12.12 -0.39
N ILE A 10 9.63 11.46 0.71
CA ILE A 10 10.53 10.56 1.43
C ILE A 10 10.40 9.19 0.80
N GLY A 11 11.44 8.78 0.09
CA GLY A 11 11.47 7.62 -0.78
C GLY A 11 11.48 7.98 -2.27
N GLY A 12 12.47 7.47 -2.98
CA GLY A 12 12.69 7.68 -4.41
C GLY A 12 12.44 6.43 -5.24
N GLY A 13 11.71 5.45 -4.71
CA GLY A 13 11.34 4.22 -5.42
C GLY A 13 10.28 4.46 -6.50
N GLN A 14 9.60 3.39 -6.93
CA GLN A 14 8.61 3.49 -8.02
C GLN A 14 7.38 4.31 -7.62
N LEU A 15 6.94 4.26 -6.36
CA LEU A 15 5.78 5.05 -5.93
C LEU A 15 6.16 6.53 -5.87
N GLY A 16 7.35 6.86 -5.34
CA GLY A 16 7.90 8.21 -5.35
C GLY A 16 8.04 8.77 -6.77
N GLN A 17 8.51 7.96 -7.72
CA GLN A 17 8.59 8.32 -9.14
C GLN A 17 7.19 8.64 -9.71
N MET A 18 6.20 7.78 -9.50
CA MET A 18 4.86 7.97 -10.05
C MET A 18 4.14 9.16 -9.38
N MET A 19 4.32 9.37 -8.07
CA MET A 19 3.86 10.59 -7.39
C MET A 19 4.53 11.85 -7.96
N ALA A 20 5.85 11.80 -8.22
CA ALA A 20 6.57 12.92 -8.83
C ALA A 20 6.06 13.25 -10.23
N ILE A 21 5.76 12.23 -11.06
CA ILE A 21 5.18 12.41 -12.40
C ILE A 21 3.84 13.15 -12.28
N SER A 22 2.92 12.70 -11.42
CA SER A 22 1.64 13.38 -11.19
C SER A 22 1.82 14.82 -10.72
N ALA A 23 2.73 15.07 -9.78
CA ALA A 23 3.01 16.40 -9.28
C ALA A 23 3.53 17.36 -10.39
N ILE A 24 4.43 16.86 -11.25
CA ILE A 24 4.99 17.62 -12.38
C ILE A 24 3.92 17.94 -13.42
N TYR A 25 3.02 17.01 -13.75
CA TYR A 25 1.88 17.27 -14.64
C TYR A 25 0.94 18.36 -14.08
N MET A 26 0.84 18.46 -12.75
CA MET A 26 0.08 19.53 -12.08
C MET A 26 0.84 20.87 -11.98
N GLY A 27 2.10 20.93 -12.47
CA GLY A 27 2.92 22.14 -12.49
C GLY A 27 3.72 22.39 -11.20
N HIS A 28 3.91 21.36 -10.38
CA HIS A 28 4.70 21.42 -9.14
C HIS A 28 6.15 20.99 -9.37
N LYS A 29 7.04 21.33 -8.42
CA LYS A 29 8.41 20.82 -8.36
C LYS A 29 8.49 19.69 -7.35
N VAL A 30 9.42 18.77 -7.56
CA VAL A 30 9.61 17.63 -6.67
C VAL A 30 11.08 17.50 -6.27
N ILE A 31 11.29 17.24 -4.98
CA ILE A 31 12.56 16.82 -4.39
C ILE A 31 12.29 15.52 -3.65
N ALA A 32 13.06 14.47 -3.91
CA ALA A 32 12.96 13.23 -3.16
C ALA A 32 14.20 12.98 -2.29
N LEU A 33 14.01 12.30 -1.17
CA LEU A 33 15.09 11.80 -0.33
C LEU A 33 15.19 10.29 -0.50
N ASP A 34 16.35 9.80 -0.91
CA ASP A 34 16.58 8.36 -1.11
C ASP A 34 18.08 8.04 -0.92
N PRO A 35 18.45 6.90 -0.32
CA PRO A 35 19.84 6.51 -0.18
C PRO A 35 20.55 6.20 -1.50
N ALA A 36 19.80 5.93 -2.59
CA ALA A 36 20.35 5.66 -3.91
C ALA A 36 20.22 6.88 -4.84
N ALA A 37 21.34 7.42 -5.31
CA ALA A 37 21.36 8.55 -6.24
C ALA A 37 20.65 8.25 -7.57
N ASP A 38 20.60 6.98 -7.97
CA ASP A 38 20.04 6.46 -9.21
C ASP A 38 18.68 5.74 -8.99
N CYS A 39 17.99 6.10 -7.92
CA CYS A 39 16.64 5.60 -7.62
C CYS A 39 15.65 5.95 -8.75
N PRO A 40 14.52 5.22 -8.89
CA PRO A 40 13.52 5.49 -9.93
C PRO A 40 13.10 6.95 -10.04
N ALA A 41 12.87 7.65 -8.93
CA ALA A 41 12.48 9.06 -8.92
C ALA A 41 13.55 10.02 -9.46
N SER A 42 14.84 9.61 -9.49
CA SER A 42 15.93 10.46 -10.00
C SER A 42 15.77 10.89 -11.46
N ARG A 43 14.89 10.20 -12.20
CA ARG A 43 14.58 10.53 -13.60
C ARG A 43 13.68 11.75 -13.75
N VAL A 44 12.97 12.12 -12.68
CA VAL A 44 11.91 13.14 -12.71
C VAL A 44 11.96 14.11 -11.52
N ALA A 45 12.84 13.88 -10.54
CA ALA A 45 12.98 14.72 -9.34
C ALA A 45 14.44 14.97 -9.00
N GLU A 46 14.71 16.05 -8.28
CA GLU A 46 15.99 16.25 -7.60
C GLU A 46 16.09 15.28 -6.42
N ILE A 47 17.27 14.69 -6.21
CA ILE A 47 17.47 13.71 -5.12
C ILE A 47 18.41 14.28 -4.05
N ILE A 48 17.95 14.26 -2.80
CA ILE A 48 18.79 14.36 -1.62
C ILE A 48 19.24 12.94 -1.30
N VAL A 49 20.54 12.66 -1.44
CA VAL A 49 21.08 11.31 -1.24
C VAL A 49 21.45 11.14 0.23
N ALA A 50 20.63 10.42 0.98
CA ALA A 50 20.87 10.13 2.41
C ALA A 50 19.99 8.96 2.89
N PRO A 51 20.33 8.28 3.99
CA PRO A 51 19.45 7.36 4.69
C PRO A 51 18.14 8.04 5.13
N TYR A 52 17.06 7.25 5.25
CA TYR A 52 15.73 7.77 5.61
C TYR A 52 15.60 8.24 7.06
N ASP A 53 16.54 7.86 7.93
CA ASP A 53 16.67 8.24 9.33
C ASP A 53 17.72 9.36 9.58
N ASP A 54 18.30 9.93 8.51
CA ASP A 54 19.18 11.06 8.60
C ASP A 54 18.38 12.36 8.86
N VAL A 55 18.35 12.78 10.11
CA VAL A 55 17.59 13.95 10.57
C VAL A 55 18.02 15.26 9.89
N ASP A 56 19.31 15.42 9.54
CA ASP A 56 19.79 16.61 8.84
C ASP A 56 19.34 16.62 7.38
N ALA A 57 19.31 15.48 6.72
CA ALA A 57 18.76 15.33 5.36
C ALA A 57 17.24 15.55 5.36
N LEU A 58 16.50 15.01 6.34
CA LEU A 58 15.07 15.27 6.53
C LEU A 58 14.80 16.77 6.74
N ARG A 59 15.64 17.46 7.55
CA ARG A 59 15.55 18.91 7.74
C ARG A 59 15.82 19.67 6.44
N GLN A 60 16.84 19.26 5.68
CA GLN A 60 17.15 19.86 4.38
C GLN A 60 15.96 19.72 3.42
N LEU A 61 15.30 18.55 3.38
CA LEU A 61 14.10 18.32 2.59
C LEU A 61 12.96 19.24 3.06
N ALA A 62 12.69 19.28 4.38
CA ALA A 62 11.63 20.10 4.97
C ALA A 62 11.83 21.60 4.71
N ASP A 63 13.05 22.10 4.80
CA ASP A 63 13.35 23.53 4.57
C ASP A 63 13.20 23.95 3.11
N ARG A 64 13.32 23.02 2.17
CA ARG A 64 13.25 23.28 0.73
C ARG A 64 11.88 23.04 0.11
N CYS A 65 10.96 22.39 0.85
CA CYS A 65 9.66 21.99 0.34
C CYS A 65 8.51 22.71 1.04
N ASP A 66 7.43 22.94 0.30
CA ASP A 66 6.19 23.51 0.84
C ASP A 66 5.35 22.45 1.55
N VAL A 67 5.39 21.21 1.06
CA VAL A 67 4.63 20.06 1.58
C VAL A 67 5.47 18.80 1.44
N LEU A 68 5.33 17.88 2.39
CA LEU A 68 5.99 16.59 2.41
C LEU A 68 4.98 15.45 2.27
N THR A 69 5.46 14.34 1.72
CA THR A 69 4.78 13.05 1.70
C THR A 69 5.82 11.92 1.73
N TYR A 70 5.38 10.69 1.89
CA TYR A 70 6.24 9.51 1.91
C TYR A 70 5.70 8.41 0.98
N GLU A 71 6.61 7.59 0.45
CA GLU A 71 6.25 6.48 -0.45
C GLU A 71 6.14 5.12 0.24
N PHE A 72 6.55 5.02 1.50
CA PHE A 72 6.52 3.79 2.28
C PHE A 72 6.37 4.08 3.77
N GLU A 73 5.91 3.11 4.52
CA GLU A 73 5.57 3.25 5.93
C GLU A 73 6.77 3.25 6.89
N ASN A 74 7.91 2.64 6.54
CA ASN A 74 9.07 2.51 7.44
C ASN A 74 9.97 3.77 7.45
N VAL A 75 9.37 4.94 7.63
CA VAL A 75 10.03 6.23 7.78
C VAL A 75 10.17 6.55 9.26
N ASP A 76 11.26 7.19 9.67
CA ASP A 76 11.46 7.63 11.05
C ASP A 76 10.46 8.74 11.42
N ALA A 77 9.37 8.34 12.09
CA ALA A 77 8.31 9.26 12.52
C ALA A 77 8.80 10.29 13.56
N ASP A 78 9.71 9.89 14.46
CA ASP A 78 10.24 10.79 15.50
C ASP A 78 11.23 11.79 14.89
N GLY A 79 12.07 11.33 13.96
CA GLY A 79 12.96 12.21 13.18
C GLY A 79 12.17 13.23 12.35
N LEU A 80 11.05 12.82 11.76
CA LEU A 80 10.14 13.72 11.04
C LEU A 80 9.53 14.78 11.98
N ASP A 81 8.96 14.38 13.12
CA ASP A 81 8.37 15.30 14.08
C ASP A 81 9.37 16.36 14.59
N ALA A 82 10.66 16.02 14.62
CA ALA A 82 11.71 16.94 15.04
C ALA A 82 12.05 18.03 14.01
N VAL A 83 11.64 17.86 12.73
CA VAL A 83 12.07 18.75 11.63
C VAL A 83 10.94 19.39 10.84
N ILE A 84 9.74 18.78 10.82
CA ILE A 84 8.60 19.27 10.03
C ILE A 84 7.97 20.52 10.69
N LYS A 85 7.45 21.41 9.85
CA LYS A 85 6.63 22.55 10.28
C LYS A 85 5.16 22.12 10.38
N GLU A 86 4.38 22.85 11.18
CA GLU A 86 2.95 22.61 11.30
C GLU A 86 2.25 22.57 9.92
N GLY A 87 1.52 21.50 9.64
CA GLY A 87 0.81 21.29 8.39
C GLY A 87 1.68 20.92 7.17
N GLN A 88 3.00 20.77 7.33
CA GLN A 88 3.91 20.48 6.23
C GLN A 88 3.85 19.00 5.79
N LEU A 89 3.49 18.08 6.69
CA LEU A 89 3.20 16.66 6.41
C LEU A 89 1.70 16.41 6.66
N PRO A 90 0.81 16.63 5.68
CA PRO A 90 -0.64 16.55 5.90
C PRO A 90 -1.14 15.15 6.27
N GLN A 91 -0.41 14.09 5.88
CA GLN A 91 -0.68 12.71 6.29
C GLN A 91 -0.46 12.48 7.80
N GLY A 92 0.43 13.28 8.40
CA GLY A 92 0.83 13.16 9.80
C GLY A 92 1.75 11.97 10.08
N THR A 93 2.42 12.01 11.22
CA THR A 93 3.28 10.94 11.72
C THR A 93 2.49 9.88 12.53
N ASP A 94 1.31 10.23 13.04
CA ASP A 94 0.44 9.27 13.73
C ASP A 94 0.00 8.13 12.81
N LEU A 95 -0.30 8.43 11.54
CA LEU A 95 -0.64 7.41 10.54
C LEU A 95 0.54 6.46 10.28
N LEU A 96 1.77 6.99 10.24
CA LEU A 96 2.97 6.15 10.16
C LEU A 96 3.08 5.22 11.37
N ARG A 97 2.95 5.74 12.60
CA ARG A 97 3.04 4.93 13.82
C ARG A 97 1.98 3.84 13.88
N ILE A 98 0.75 4.15 13.43
CA ILE A 98 -0.31 3.15 13.33
C ILE A 98 0.07 2.04 12.35
N SER A 99 0.52 2.37 11.14
CA SER A 99 0.82 1.39 10.09
C SER A 99 2.13 0.63 10.30
N GLN A 100 3.08 1.19 11.05
CA GLN A 100 4.36 0.54 11.39
C GLN A 100 4.22 -0.56 12.43
N ASN A 101 3.12 -0.59 13.18
CA ASN A 101 2.94 -1.53 14.29
C ASN A 101 1.56 -2.19 14.24
N ARG A 102 1.52 -3.50 13.99
CA ARG A 102 0.27 -4.27 13.85
C ARG A 102 -0.63 -4.22 15.10
N ILE A 103 -0.05 -4.03 16.29
CA ILE A 103 -0.84 -3.88 17.52
C ILE A 103 -1.61 -2.56 17.48
N PHE A 104 -0.94 -1.48 17.12
CA PHE A 104 -1.56 -0.15 17.00
C PHE A 104 -2.55 -0.10 15.85
N GLU A 105 -2.22 -0.74 14.73
CA GLU A 105 -3.11 -0.86 13.57
C GLU A 105 -4.40 -1.62 13.92
N LYS A 106 -4.30 -2.79 14.54
CA LYS A 106 -5.48 -3.59 14.95
C LYS A 106 -6.31 -2.85 15.99
N ASP A 107 -5.68 -2.18 16.95
CA ASP A 107 -6.38 -1.36 17.96
C ASP A 107 -7.10 -0.16 17.31
N PHE A 108 -6.46 0.51 16.37
CA PHE A 108 -7.09 1.60 15.62
C PHE A 108 -8.29 1.08 14.81
N LEU A 109 -8.11 0.03 14.01
CA LEU A 109 -9.13 -0.53 13.13
C LEU A 109 -10.34 -1.01 13.94
N SER A 110 -10.13 -1.79 15.00
CA SER A 110 -11.21 -2.38 15.78
C SER A 110 -11.88 -1.41 16.75
N LYS A 111 -11.13 -0.53 17.44
CA LYS A 111 -11.63 0.30 18.52
C LYS A 111 -12.00 1.72 18.08
N LYS A 112 -11.19 2.35 17.20
CA LYS A 112 -11.47 3.71 16.72
C LYS A 112 -12.31 3.71 15.44
N ALA A 113 -11.84 3.02 14.39
CA ALA A 113 -12.59 2.94 13.14
C ALA A 113 -13.81 2.01 13.23
N GLN A 114 -13.85 1.12 14.22
CA GLN A 114 -14.96 0.20 14.47
C GLN A 114 -15.32 -0.62 13.21
N VAL A 115 -14.29 -1.12 12.54
CA VAL A 115 -14.43 -2.03 11.39
C VAL A 115 -14.14 -3.46 11.82
N THR A 116 -14.69 -4.42 11.09
CA THR A 116 -14.46 -5.85 11.34
C THR A 116 -13.03 -6.21 10.98
N VAL A 117 -12.29 -6.77 11.94
CA VAL A 117 -10.96 -7.38 11.76
C VAL A 117 -11.02 -8.83 12.23
N ALA A 118 -10.07 -9.67 11.84
CA ALA A 118 -9.93 -11.01 12.41
C ALA A 118 -9.81 -10.91 13.95
N PRO A 119 -10.42 -11.80 14.73
CA PRO A 119 -10.19 -11.86 16.17
C PRO A 119 -8.70 -11.98 16.45
N TYR A 120 -8.18 -11.17 17.35
CA TYR A 120 -6.74 -11.12 17.60
C TYR A 120 -6.40 -11.00 19.08
N LYS A 121 -5.16 -11.41 19.41
CA LYS A 121 -4.54 -11.30 20.74
C LYS A 121 -3.13 -10.76 20.57
N VAL A 122 -2.72 -9.85 21.47
CA VAL A 122 -1.33 -9.43 21.58
C VAL A 122 -0.54 -10.54 22.27
N VAL A 123 0.62 -10.85 21.74
CA VAL A 123 1.55 -11.87 22.22
C VAL A 123 2.91 -11.21 22.46
N THR A 124 3.39 -11.27 23.69
CA THR A 124 4.66 -10.65 24.12
C THR A 124 5.72 -11.70 24.48
N SER A 125 5.31 -12.95 24.56
CA SER A 125 6.20 -14.10 24.80
C SER A 125 5.52 -15.40 24.40
N SER A 126 6.30 -16.48 24.29
CA SER A 126 5.79 -17.84 24.04
C SER A 126 4.76 -18.30 25.08
N GLN A 127 4.81 -17.80 26.31
CA GLN A 127 3.85 -18.13 27.38
C GLN A 127 2.42 -17.72 27.01
N ASP A 128 2.27 -16.64 26.24
CA ASP A 128 0.97 -16.17 25.77
C ASP A 128 0.31 -17.15 24.78
N LEU A 129 1.07 -18.08 24.21
CA LEU A 129 0.59 -19.11 23.27
C LEU A 129 0.28 -20.45 23.96
N ALA A 130 0.53 -20.60 25.27
CA ALA A 130 0.42 -21.90 25.96
C ALA A 130 -1.00 -22.47 25.97
N ASP A 131 -2.02 -21.60 26.02
CA ASP A 131 -3.44 -21.98 26.15
C ASP A 131 -4.26 -21.66 24.91
N ILE A 132 -3.62 -21.62 23.71
CA ILE A 132 -4.38 -21.38 22.46
C ILE A 132 -5.22 -22.61 22.08
N ASP A 133 -6.42 -22.36 21.57
CA ASP A 133 -7.34 -23.39 21.13
C ASP A 133 -6.93 -23.95 19.75
N LEU A 134 -6.17 -25.05 19.74
CA LEU A 134 -5.72 -25.70 18.51
C LEU A 134 -6.84 -26.37 17.67
N SER A 135 -8.09 -26.25 18.06
CA SER A 135 -9.22 -26.56 17.15
C SER A 135 -9.40 -25.49 16.07
N LYS A 136 -8.79 -24.33 16.22
CA LYS A 136 -8.76 -23.23 15.26
C LYS A 136 -7.37 -23.09 14.65
N ASN A 137 -7.31 -22.47 13.48
CA ASN A 137 -6.06 -22.06 12.86
C ASN A 137 -5.76 -20.60 13.19
N TYR A 138 -4.47 -20.25 13.27
CA TYR A 138 -4.02 -18.90 13.57
C TYR A 138 -2.89 -18.47 12.65
N VAL A 139 -2.68 -17.15 12.58
CA VAL A 139 -1.47 -16.55 12.02
C VAL A 139 -0.84 -15.68 13.09
N LEU A 140 0.38 -16.05 13.51
CA LEU A 140 1.22 -15.22 14.37
C LEU A 140 2.05 -14.29 13.49
N LYS A 141 1.95 -12.98 13.71
CA LYS A 141 2.67 -11.95 12.94
C LYS A 141 3.48 -11.07 13.88
N THR A 142 4.74 -10.77 13.55
CA THR A 142 5.51 -9.78 14.32
C THR A 142 4.81 -8.41 14.27
N ALA A 143 4.82 -7.70 15.39
CA ALA A 143 4.20 -6.38 15.49
C ALA A 143 4.83 -5.36 14.55
N THR A 144 6.14 -5.47 14.29
CA THR A 144 6.90 -4.57 13.42
C THR A 144 7.77 -5.36 12.45
N GLY A 145 8.16 -4.74 11.33
CA GLY A 145 9.18 -5.26 10.40
C GLY A 145 8.74 -6.41 9.48
N GLY A 146 7.46 -6.84 9.51
CA GLY A 146 6.93 -7.88 8.60
C GLY A 146 6.52 -7.30 7.25
N TYR A 147 6.86 -7.98 6.15
CA TYR A 147 6.45 -7.64 4.78
C TYR A 147 6.46 -8.89 3.88
N ASP A 148 5.63 -8.90 2.84
CA ASP A 148 5.56 -9.97 1.83
C ASP A 148 5.65 -11.40 2.43
N GLY A 149 5.00 -11.67 3.58
CA GLY A 149 5.00 -12.96 4.28
C GLY A 149 6.18 -13.20 5.25
N HIS A 150 7.14 -12.30 5.34
CA HIS A 150 8.20 -12.35 6.36
C HIS A 150 7.68 -11.94 7.75
N GLY A 151 8.24 -12.55 8.79
CA GLY A 151 7.83 -12.26 10.18
C GLY A 151 6.43 -12.80 10.53
N GLN A 152 6.00 -13.89 9.88
CA GLN A 152 4.74 -14.56 10.21
C GLN A 152 4.89 -16.08 10.25
N LYS A 153 4.04 -16.73 11.08
CA LYS A 153 3.91 -18.18 11.18
C LYS A 153 2.44 -18.57 11.23
N VAL A 154 2.02 -19.45 10.33
CA VAL A 154 0.68 -20.06 10.39
C VAL A 154 0.75 -21.24 11.37
N ILE A 155 -0.21 -21.28 12.32
CA ILE A 155 -0.35 -22.33 13.33
C ILE A 155 -1.62 -23.12 13.01
N ARG A 156 -1.45 -24.37 12.63
CA ARG A 156 -2.56 -25.32 12.32
C ARG A 156 -2.57 -26.52 13.24
N SER A 157 -1.46 -26.78 13.92
CA SER A 157 -1.28 -27.95 14.78
C SER A 157 -0.17 -27.71 15.83
N GLU A 158 -0.03 -28.64 16.76
CA GLU A 158 1.08 -28.62 17.73
C GLU A 158 2.46 -28.59 17.08
N ALA A 159 2.60 -29.17 15.87
CA ALA A 159 3.88 -29.17 15.16
C ALA A 159 4.35 -27.77 14.74
N ASP A 160 3.46 -26.80 14.65
CA ASP A 160 3.77 -25.41 14.28
C ASP A 160 4.19 -24.55 15.49
N LEU A 161 4.00 -25.04 16.72
CA LEU A 161 4.19 -24.26 17.95
C LEU A 161 5.66 -23.95 18.24
N GLU A 162 6.59 -24.84 17.91
CA GLU A 162 8.01 -24.61 18.18
C GLU A 162 8.54 -23.35 17.46
N GLU A 163 8.21 -23.21 16.18
CA GLU A 163 8.55 -22.02 15.42
C GLU A 163 7.77 -20.78 15.90
N ALA A 164 6.49 -20.96 16.28
CA ALA A 164 5.67 -19.88 16.81
C ALA A 164 6.22 -19.36 18.15
N TYR A 165 6.66 -20.25 19.04
CA TYR A 165 7.32 -19.87 20.31
C TYR A 165 8.61 -19.09 20.05
N THR A 166 9.43 -19.58 19.12
CA THR A 166 10.68 -18.90 18.73
C THR A 166 10.39 -17.48 18.23
N LEU A 167 9.33 -17.31 17.41
CA LEU A 167 8.94 -16.00 16.91
C LEU A 167 8.43 -15.08 18.02
N ALA A 168 7.56 -15.61 18.91
CA ALA A 168 6.98 -14.86 20.03
C ALA A 168 8.02 -14.42 21.08
N ASP A 169 9.10 -15.20 21.27
CA ASP A 169 10.18 -14.84 22.18
C ASP A 169 11.21 -13.88 21.54
N SER A 170 11.14 -13.68 20.21
CA SER A 170 12.04 -12.78 19.50
C SER A 170 11.50 -11.35 19.35
N ALA A 171 10.18 -11.17 19.36
CA ALA A 171 9.51 -9.88 19.15
C ALA A 171 8.07 -9.91 19.65
N ASP A 172 7.53 -8.74 19.99
CA ASP A 172 6.08 -8.58 20.17
C ASP A 172 5.34 -8.98 18.90
N CYS A 173 4.23 -9.70 19.07
CA CYS A 173 3.44 -10.26 17.99
C CYS A 173 1.94 -9.99 18.14
N VAL A 174 1.21 -10.19 17.07
CA VAL A 174 -0.24 -10.30 17.03
C VAL A 174 -0.59 -11.71 16.57
N LEU A 175 -1.36 -12.44 17.38
CA LEU A 175 -1.96 -13.71 17.01
C LEU A 175 -3.37 -13.44 16.48
N GLU A 176 -3.60 -13.68 15.20
CA GLU A 176 -4.89 -13.51 14.55
C GLU A 176 -5.54 -14.88 14.28
N GLU A 177 -6.85 -15.02 14.48
CA GLU A 177 -7.57 -16.19 13.97
C GLU A 177 -7.46 -16.20 12.45
N PHE A 178 -7.16 -17.37 11.88
CA PHE A 178 -7.03 -17.53 10.43
C PHE A 178 -8.41 -17.35 9.76
N VAL A 179 -8.47 -16.39 8.84
CA VAL A 179 -9.68 -16.11 8.07
C VAL A 179 -9.74 -17.06 6.86
N ASN A 180 -10.79 -17.87 6.77
CA ASN A 180 -11.10 -18.58 5.55
C ASN A 180 -11.87 -17.63 4.63
N PHE A 181 -11.21 -17.13 3.61
CA PHE A 181 -11.76 -16.16 2.66
C PHE A 181 -11.91 -16.78 1.26
N ASP A 182 -12.81 -16.20 0.47
CA ASP A 182 -13.00 -16.57 -0.93
C ASP A 182 -12.08 -15.75 -1.83
N LEU A 183 -11.94 -14.44 -1.53
CA LEU A 183 -11.13 -13.49 -2.31
C LEU A 183 -10.36 -12.55 -1.39
N GLU A 184 -9.16 -12.16 -1.84
CA GLU A 184 -8.46 -10.99 -1.32
C GLU A 184 -8.87 -9.79 -2.16
N ILE A 185 -9.28 -8.71 -1.49
CA ILE A 185 -9.65 -7.46 -2.14
C ILE A 185 -8.90 -6.29 -1.51
N SER A 186 -8.84 -5.18 -2.22
CA SER A 186 -8.39 -3.91 -1.65
C SER A 186 -9.28 -2.77 -2.08
N VAL A 187 -9.31 -1.72 -1.26
CA VAL A 187 -9.99 -0.46 -1.56
C VAL A 187 -8.97 0.66 -1.43
N ILE A 188 -8.71 1.35 -2.53
CA ILE A 188 -7.93 2.58 -2.53
C ILE A 188 -8.87 3.73 -2.19
N VAL A 189 -8.51 4.52 -1.20
CA VAL A 189 -9.22 5.74 -0.81
C VAL A 189 -8.24 6.89 -0.71
N SER A 190 -8.59 8.05 -1.23
CA SER A 190 -7.80 9.28 -1.10
C SER A 190 -8.59 10.34 -0.37
N GLY A 191 -7.92 11.08 0.52
CA GLY A 191 -8.49 12.14 1.33
C GLY A 191 -7.73 13.46 1.16
N ASN A 192 -8.38 14.57 1.52
CA ASN A 192 -7.76 15.91 1.57
C ASN A 192 -7.89 16.57 2.95
N GLY A 193 -8.13 15.75 3.99
CA GLY A 193 -8.39 16.20 5.36
C GLY A 193 -9.85 16.59 5.63
N LYS A 194 -10.74 16.55 4.61
CA LYS A 194 -12.17 16.89 4.73
C LYS A 194 -13.04 15.93 3.94
N ASP A 195 -12.76 15.79 2.66
CA ASP A 195 -13.49 14.96 1.73
C ASP A 195 -12.65 13.75 1.34
N VAL A 196 -13.31 12.67 0.92
CA VAL A 196 -12.66 11.45 0.45
C VAL A 196 -13.21 11.07 -0.92
N THR A 197 -12.37 10.45 -1.75
CA THR A 197 -12.75 9.76 -2.98
C THR A 197 -12.32 8.31 -2.92
N VAL A 198 -13.15 7.41 -3.44
CA VAL A 198 -12.93 5.96 -3.37
C VAL A 198 -12.78 5.41 -4.78
N PHE A 199 -11.80 4.56 -4.97
CA PHE A 199 -11.57 3.87 -6.23
C PHE A 199 -12.47 2.63 -6.35
N PRO A 200 -12.69 2.13 -7.59
CA PRO A 200 -13.29 0.82 -7.80
C PRO A 200 -12.54 -0.26 -7.02
N ILE A 201 -13.27 -1.22 -6.46
CA ILE A 201 -12.67 -2.28 -5.63
C ILE A 201 -11.83 -3.21 -6.50
N GLN A 202 -10.64 -3.53 -6.02
CA GLN A 202 -9.70 -4.44 -6.64
C GLN A 202 -9.81 -5.83 -6.03
N GLU A 203 -9.85 -6.86 -6.86
CA GLU A 203 -9.59 -8.24 -6.48
C GLU A 203 -8.10 -8.52 -6.73
N ASN A 204 -7.43 -9.09 -5.73
CA ASN A 204 -5.99 -9.31 -5.73
C ASN A 204 -5.67 -10.79 -5.69
N ILE A 205 -4.84 -11.23 -6.61
CA ILE A 205 -4.34 -12.61 -6.67
C ILE A 205 -2.86 -12.59 -6.31
N HIS A 206 -2.53 -13.24 -5.20
CA HIS A 206 -1.14 -13.37 -4.73
C HIS A 206 -0.57 -14.74 -5.10
N ARG A 207 0.73 -14.74 -5.43
CA ARG A 207 1.56 -15.94 -5.61
C ARG A 207 2.76 -15.83 -4.68
N ASN A 208 2.97 -16.82 -3.83
CA ASN A 208 4.05 -16.79 -2.84
C ASN A 208 4.09 -15.48 -2.02
N ASN A 209 2.92 -15.00 -1.58
CA ASN A 209 2.69 -13.74 -0.85
C ASN A 209 3.06 -12.45 -1.62
N ILE A 210 3.29 -12.52 -2.92
CA ILE A 210 3.54 -11.34 -3.76
C ILE A 210 2.33 -11.16 -4.69
N LEU A 211 1.83 -9.93 -4.79
CA LEU A 211 0.75 -9.59 -5.71
C LEU A 211 1.19 -9.94 -7.14
N SER A 212 0.44 -10.80 -7.81
CA SER A 212 0.68 -11.22 -9.19
C SER A 212 -0.27 -10.52 -10.16
N LYS A 213 -1.58 -10.51 -9.82
CA LYS A 213 -2.62 -10.00 -10.70
C LYS A 213 -3.66 -9.22 -9.89
N THR A 214 -4.12 -8.12 -10.45
CA THR A 214 -5.27 -7.35 -9.93
C THR A 214 -6.37 -7.30 -10.98
N ILE A 215 -7.61 -7.57 -10.58
CA ILE A 215 -8.80 -7.54 -11.44
C ILE A 215 -9.71 -6.42 -10.95
N VAL A 216 -10.20 -5.58 -11.84
CA VAL A 216 -11.07 -4.45 -11.51
C VAL A 216 -12.24 -4.36 -12.51
N PRO A 217 -13.48 -4.31 -11.99
CA PRO A 217 -13.89 -4.39 -10.60
C PRO A 217 -13.75 -5.80 -10.02
N ALA A 218 -13.61 -5.90 -8.70
CA ALA A 218 -13.59 -7.18 -7.99
C ALA A 218 -14.89 -7.97 -8.21
N ARG A 219 -14.78 -9.30 -8.30
CA ARG A 219 -15.91 -10.23 -8.58
C ARG A 219 -16.68 -10.59 -7.30
N ILE A 220 -17.15 -9.58 -6.59
CA ILE A 220 -17.95 -9.69 -5.37
C ILE A 220 -19.36 -9.14 -5.58
N SER A 221 -20.30 -9.49 -4.69
CA SER A 221 -21.65 -8.94 -4.74
C SER A 221 -21.66 -7.42 -4.48
N GLU A 222 -22.66 -6.72 -5.02
CA GLU A 222 -22.83 -5.28 -4.79
C GLU A 222 -22.92 -4.95 -3.29
N SER A 223 -23.59 -5.78 -2.51
CA SER A 223 -23.72 -5.62 -1.06
C SER A 223 -22.36 -5.69 -0.35
N LEU A 224 -21.48 -6.62 -0.73
CA LEU A 224 -20.12 -6.71 -0.19
C LEU A 224 -19.26 -5.54 -0.67
N ALA A 225 -19.43 -5.11 -1.92
CA ALA A 225 -18.74 -3.95 -2.47
C ALA A 225 -19.05 -2.67 -1.68
N GLU A 226 -20.33 -2.40 -1.44
CA GLU A 226 -20.75 -1.23 -0.64
C GLU A 226 -20.25 -1.32 0.80
N LYS A 227 -20.25 -2.52 1.40
CA LYS A 227 -19.70 -2.75 2.73
C LYS A 227 -18.20 -2.43 2.78
N ALA A 228 -17.41 -2.94 1.82
CA ALA A 228 -15.96 -2.70 1.74
C ALA A 228 -15.66 -1.21 1.59
N LYS A 229 -16.36 -0.52 0.69
CA LYS A 229 -16.22 0.93 0.51
C LYS A 229 -16.55 1.71 1.79
N ALA A 230 -17.68 1.37 2.44
CA ALA A 230 -18.08 2.04 3.67
C ALA A 230 -17.04 1.87 4.80
N MET A 231 -16.41 0.69 4.90
CA MET A 231 -15.34 0.45 5.86
C MET A 231 -14.10 1.28 5.54
N ALA A 232 -13.67 1.34 4.27
CA ALA A 232 -12.53 2.15 3.84
C ALA A 232 -12.76 3.65 4.06
N VAL A 233 -13.96 4.16 3.75
CA VAL A 233 -14.35 5.56 4.02
C VAL A 233 -14.29 5.85 5.51
N ARG A 234 -14.85 4.98 6.35
CA ARG A 234 -14.82 5.16 7.81
C ARG A 234 -13.40 5.20 8.36
N ILE A 235 -12.49 4.34 7.87
CA ILE A 235 -11.08 4.35 8.24
C ILE A 235 -10.45 5.69 7.85
N ALA A 236 -10.67 6.15 6.62
CA ALA A 236 -10.13 7.42 6.11
C ALA A 236 -10.64 8.63 6.90
N GLU A 237 -11.93 8.66 7.25
CA GLU A 237 -12.54 9.71 8.08
C GLU A 237 -11.94 9.76 9.49
N GLN A 238 -11.75 8.60 10.14
CA GLN A 238 -11.14 8.52 11.47
C GLN A 238 -9.68 8.95 11.50
N LEU A 239 -8.99 8.87 10.36
CA LEU A 239 -7.61 9.34 10.16
C LEU A 239 -7.55 10.82 9.78
N ASN A 240 -8.65 11.48 9.46
CA ASN A 240 -8.65 12.78 8.75
C ASN A 240 -7.73 12.72 7.53
N LEU A 241 -7.84 11.66 6.75
CA LEU A 241 -6.88 11.28 5.71
C LEU A 241 -6.55 12.42 4.77
N SER A 242 -5.25 12.66 4.57
CA SER A 242 -4.70 13.46 3.48
C SER A 242 -3.77 12.57 2.65
N GLY A 243 -3.90 12.60 1.31
CA GLY A 243 -3.21 11.64 0.44
C GLY A 243 -3.98 10.33 0.30
N THR A 244 -3.30 9.26 -0.09
CA THR A 244 -3.90 7.96 -0.43
C THR A 244 -3.62 6.91 0.64
N LEU A 245 -4.62 6.08 0.89
CA LEU A 245 -4.59 4.91 1.76
C LEU A 245 -5.10 3.71 0.96
N CYS A 246 -4.44 2.58 1.10
CA CYS A 246 -4.97 1.28 0.68
C CYS A 246 -5.48 0.54 1.92
N VAL A 247 -6.68 -0.04 1.82
CA VAL A 247 -7.22 -0.94 2.83
C VAL A 247 -7.32 -2.33 2.21
N GLU A 248 -6.51 -3.27 2.70
CA GLU A 248 -6.53 -4.66 2.27
C GLU A 248 -7.53 -5.45 3.10
N MET A 249 -8.34 -6.27 2.44
CA MET A 249 -9.48 -6.94 3.04
C MET A 249 -9.62 -8.36 2.51
N PHE A 250 -10.18 -9.22 3.34
CA PHE A 250 -10.67 -10.54 2.96
C PHE A 250 -12.18 -10.48 2.73
N ALA A 251 -12.62 -10.97 1.58
CA ALA A 251 -14.03 -11.16 1.28
C ALA A 251 -14.39 -12.64 1.49
N THR A 252 -15.42 -12.87 2.29
CA THR A 252 -16.07 -14.18 2.46
C THR A 252 -17.42 -14.15 1.73
N ALA A 253 -18.15 -15.26 1.75
CA ALA A 253 -19.50 -15.32 1.15
C ALA A 253 -20.44 -14.22 1.68
N ASP A 254 -20.32 -13.84 2.95
CA ASP A 254 -21.29 -12.98 3.64
C ASP A 254 -20.68 -11.74 4.29
N ASP A 255 -19.34 -11.63 4.37
CA ASP A 255 -18.69 -10.58 5.14
C ASP A 255 -17.40 -10.04 4.50
N ILE A 256 -17.00 -8.85 4.96
CA ILE A 256 -15.72 -8.22 4.67
C ILE A 256 -14.94 -8.05 5.97
N ILE A 257 -13.68 -8.48 5.97
CA ILE A 257 -12.79 -8.43 7.14
C ILE A 257 -11.54 -7.63 6.74
N VAL A 258 -11.24 -6.56 7.45
CA VAL A 258 -10.05 -5.75 7.20
C VAL A 258 -8.81 -6.51 7.68
N ASN A 259 -7.83 -6.67 6.78
CA ASN A 259 -6.55 -7.28 7.09
C ASN A 259 -5.54 -6.22 7.58
N GLU A 260 -5.16 -5.29 6.71
CA GLU A 260 -4.17 -4.26 7.03
C GLU A 260 -4.39 -2.99 6.21
N ILE A 261 -3.67 -1.92 6.57
CA ILE A 261 -3.69 -0.65 5.83
C ILE A 261 -2.28 -0.27 5.37
N ALA A 262 -2.19 0.32 4.16
CA ALA A 262 -0.97 0.93 3.67
C ALA A 262 -1.20 2.44 3.48
N PRO A 263 -0.46 3.32 4.18
CA PRO A 263 -0.71 4.77 4.23
C PRO A 263 -0.14 5.51 3.01
N ARG A 264 -0.28 4.94 1.82
CA ARG A 264 0.36 5.38 0.58
C ARG A 264 -0.37 4.82 -0.65
N PRO A 265 -0.06 5.30 -1.87
CA PRO A 265 -0.41 4.58 -3.10
C PRO A 265 0.05 3.11 -3.04
N HIS A 266 -0.73 2.21 -3.59
CA HIS A 266 -0.53 0.78 -3.47
C HIS A 266 -0.38 0.10 -4.83
N ASN A 267 0.33 -1.04 -4.87
CA ASN A 267 0.56 -1.80 -6.10
C ASN A 267 -0.76 -2.20 -6.79
N SER A 268 -1.76 -2.64 -6.02
CA SER A 268 -3.08 -2.97 -6.54
C SER A 268 -3.85 -1.80 -7.17
N GLY A 269 -3.43 -0.57 -6.92
CA GLY A 269 -4.03 0.65 -7.47
C GLY A 269 -3.36 1.16 -8.77
N HIS A 270 -2.33 0.49 -9.28
CA HIS A 270 -1.60 0.97 -10.47
C HIS A 270 -2.45 0.98 -11.74
N TYR A 271 -3.43 0.07 -11.85
CA TYR A 271 -4.40 0.06 -12.96
C TYR A 271 -5.08 1.41 -13.18
N SER A 272 -5.19 2.23 -12.11
CA SER A 272 -5.87 3.52 -12.16
C SER A 272 -5.21 4.54 -13.06
N ILE A 273 -3.95 4.33 -13.46
CA ILE A 273 -3.24 5.21 -14.39
C ILE A 273 -3.94 5.24 -15.74
N GLU A 274 -4.37 4.09 -16.25
CA GLU A 274 -5.06 3.97 -17.54
C GLU A 274 -6.58 3.87 -17.42
N ALA A 275 -7.04 3.20 -16.37
CA ALA A 275 -8.42 2.74 -16.30
C ALA A 275 -9.37 3.66 -15.53
N CYS A 276 -8.87 4.76 -14.93
CA CYS A 276 -9.69 5.71 -14.17
C CYS A 276 -9.54 7.13 -14.69
N ASP A 277 -10.49 8.01 -14.31
CA ASP A 277 -10.43 9.44 -14.64
C ASP A 277 -9.18 10.11 -14.07
N PHE A 278 -8.77 9.67 -12.87
CA PHE A 278 -7.56 10.09 -12.16
C PHE A 278 -6.87 8.87 -11.57
N SER A 279 -5.55 8.86 -11.61
CA SER A 279 -4.79 7.81 -10.95
C SER A 279 -4.78 7.99 -9.41
N GLN A 280 -4.43 6.93 -8.69
CA GLN A 280 -4.19 7.01 -7.24
C GLN A 280 -3.08 8.02 -6.89
N PHE A 281 -2.15 8.26 -7.81
CA PHE A 281 -1.06 9.23 -7.65
C PHE A 281 -1.55 10.65 -7.81
N ASP A 282 -2.46 10.91 -8.75
CA ASP A 282 -3.08 12.21 -8.94
C ASP A 282 -3.90 12.61 -7.72
N THR A 283 -4.75 11.70 -7.24
CA THR A 283 -5.57 11.96 -6.05
C THR A 283 -4.73 12.03 -4.78
N HIS A 284 -3.60 11.33 -4.72
CA HIS A 284 -2.62 11.47 -3.62
C HIS A 284 -2.05 12.88 -3.56
N ILE A 285 -1.54 13.38 -4.70
CA ILE A 285 -0.98 14.74 -4.77
C ILE A 285 -2.04 15.80 -4.48
N LEU A 286 -3.25 15.67 -5.03
CA LEU A 286 -4.37 16.56 -4.70
C LEU A 286 -4.66 16.53 -3.19
N GLY A 287 -4.68 15.34 -2.60
CA GLY A 287 -4.96 15.14 -1.18
C GLY A 287 -3.93 15.82 -0.27
N VAL A 288 -2.64 15.60 -0.51
CA VAL A 288 -1.58 16.23 0.31
C VAL A 288 -1.48 17.74 0.10
N LEU A 289 -1.99 18.25 -1.02
CA LEU A 289 -2.10 19.68 -1.27
C LEU A 289 -3.38 20.30 -0.68
N GLY A 290 -4.27 19.52 -0.08
CA GLY A 290 -5.57 19.98 0.42
C GLY A 290 -6.50 20.48 -0.69
N ALA A 291 -6.28 20.04 -1.93
CA ALA A 291 -7.08 20.41 -3.10
C ALA A 291 -8.41 19.62 -3.12
N PRO A 292 -9.46 20.10 -3.79
CA PRO A 292 -10.67 19.33 -3.98
C PRO A 292 -10.38 17.99 -4.70
N LEU A 293 -10.96 16.92 -4.19
CA LEU A 293 -10.83 15.60 -4.79
C LEU A 293 -11.93 15.39 -5.84
N PRO A 294 -11.60 14.85 -7.03
CA PRO A 294 -12.59 14.51 -8.04
C PRO A 294 -13.37 13.26 -7.64
N ALA A 295 -14.60 13.12 -8.14
CA ALA A 295 -15.20 11.81 -8.30
C ALA A 295 -14.36 11.01 -9.31
N ASN A 296 -14.23 9.71 -9.09
CA ASN A 296 -13.35 8.87 -9.90
C ASN A 296 -14.11 7.67 -10.45
N HIS A 297 -14.09 7.47 -11.76
CA HIS A 297 -14.84 6.43 -12.44
C HIS A 297 -13.88 5.48 -13.16
N LEU A 298 -14.25 4.21 -13.21
CA LEU A 298 -13.59 3.20 -14.04
C LEU A 298 -14.11 3.34 -15.47
N HIS A 299 -13.20 3.46 -16.45
CA HIS A 299 -13.56 3.60 -17.86
C HIS A 299 -14.08 2.28 -18.46
N ALA A 300 -13.42 1.17 -18.09
CA ALA A 300 -13.77 -0.19 -18.47
C ALA A 300 -13.11 -1.18 -17.50
N PRO A 301 -13.61 -2.43 -17.42
CA PRO A 301 -12.94 -3.48 -16.66
C PRO A 301 -11.48 -3.64 -17.07
N ALA A 302 -10.61 -3.81 -16.10
CA ALA A 302 -9.17 -3.83 -16.33
C ALA A 302 -8.49 -4.95 -15.52
N VAL A 303 -7.38 -5.41 -16.05
CA VAL A 303 -6.46 -6.34 -15.37
C VAL A 303 -5.09 -5.69 -15.29
N MET A 304 -4.47 -5.73 -14.13
CA MET A 304 -3.08 -5.34 -13.94
C MET A 304 -2.26 -6.58 -13.59
N LEU A 305 -1.18 -6.81 -14.32
CA LEU A 305 -0.19 -7.85 -14.05
C LEU A 305 1.06 -7.21 -13.45
N ASN A 306 1.53 -7.76 -12.35
CA ASN A 306 2.78 -7.31 -11.74
C ASN A 306 3.97 -7.91 -12.48
N VAL A 307 4.97 -7.12 -12.78
CA VAL A 307 6.20 -7.55 -13.47
C VAL A 307 7.32 -7.66 -12.44
N LEU A 308 7.71 -8.89 -12.12
CA LEU A 308 8.83 -9.18 -11.23
C LEU A 308 10.14 -9.27 -12.05
N GLY A 309 11.30 -9.35 -11.37
CA GLY A 309 12.59 -9.37 -12.04
C GLY A 309 12.75 -10.46 -13.09
N GLN A 310 12.22 -11.65 -12.82
CA GLN A 310 12.21 -12.78 -13.75
C GLN A 310 11.21 -12.62 -14.92
N HIS A 311 10.27 -11.68 -14.83
CA HIS A 311 9.19 -11.50 -15.81
C HIS A 311 9.44 -10.36 -16.82
N VAL A 312 10.54 -9.60 -16.70
CA VAL A 312 10.76 -8.40 -17.52
C VAL A 312 10.74 -8.71 -19.03
N GLU A 313 11.49 -9.73 -19.46
CA GLU A 313 11.55 -10.16 -20.86
C GLU A 313 10.19 -10.65 -21.39
N ALA A 314 9.46 -11.40 -20.54
CA ALA A 314 8.12 -11.89 -20.88
C ALA A 314 7.13 -10.73 -21.02
N ALA A 315 7.20 -9.72 -20.15
CA ALA A 315 6.35 -8.54 -20.21
C ALA A 315 6.63 -7.69 -21.47
N GLU A 316 7.88 -7.51 -21.88
CA GLU A 316 8.25 -6.82 -23.11
C GLU A 316 7.75 -7.57 -24.36
N THR A 317 7.84 -8.89 -24.34
CA THR A 317 7.29 -9.73 -25.41
C THR A 317 5.76 -9.61 -25.45
N TYR A 318 5.11 -9.73 -24.29
CA TYR A 318 3.65 -9.65 -24.15
C TYR A 318 3.08 -8.37 -24.76
N VAL A 319 3.66 -7.20 -24.47
CA VAL A 319 3.14 -5.93 -25.02
C VAL A 319 3.43 -5.75 -26.50
N THR A 320 4.43 -6.44 -27.03
CA THR A 320 4.68 -6.48 -28.48
C THR A 320 3.58 -7.27 -29.21
N GLU A 321 3.10 -8.33 -28.60
CA GLU A 321 2.00 -9.17 -29.10
C GLU A 321 0.62 -8.59 -28.82
N ASN A 322 0.52 -7.78 -27.75
CA ASN A 322 -0.72 -7.11 -27.30
C ASN A 322 -0.55 -5.57 -27.29
N PRO A 323 -0.63 -4.89 -28.44
CA PRO A 323 -0.33 -3.45 -28.54
C PRO A 323 -1.27 -2.51 -27.76
N SER A 324 -2.39 -3.03 -27.24
CA SER A 324 -3.32 -2.29 -26.36
C SER A 324 -2.97 -2.40 -24.88
N ALA A 325 -1.98 -3.21 -24.51
CA ALA A 325 -1.51 -3.33 -23.13
C ALA A 325 -0.50 -2.21 -22.83
N HIS A 326 -0.58 -1.66 -21.61
CA HIS A 326 0.26 -0.57 -21.14
C HIS A 326 1.35 -1.10 -20.20
N LEU A 327 2.60 -1.01 -20.62
CA LEU A 327 3.75 -1.44 -19.83
C LEU A 327 4.38 -0.24 -19.10
N HIS A 328 4.53 -0.36 -17.79
CA HIS A 328 5.29 0.55 -16.95
C HIS A 328 6.49 -0.16 -16.33
N LEU A 329 7.69 0.16 -16.78
CA LEU A 329 8.94 -0.28 -16.15
C LEU A 329 9.45 0.82 -15.22
N TYR A 330 9.74 0.46 -13.97
CA TYR A 330 10.13 1.43 -12.94
C TYR A 330 11.57 1.94 -13.07
N GLY A 331 12.37 1.31 -13.95
CA GLY A 331 13.74 1.73 -14.22
C GLY A 331 14.74 1.40 -13.11
N LYS A 332 14.45 0.38 -12.30
CA LYS A 332 15.41 -0.16 -11.34
C LYS A 332 16.57 -0.84 -12.07
N LEU A 333 17.80 -0.66 -11.60
CA LEU A 333 19.02 -1.13 -12.27
C LEU A 333 19.14 -2.66 -12.35
N GLU A 334 18.71 -3.37 -11.31
CA GLU A 334 18.87 -4.82 -11.23
C GLU A 334 17.52 -5.53 -11.16
N ALA A 335 17.27 -6.39 -12.12
CA ALA A 335 16.08 -7.26 -12.16
C ALA A 335 16.29 -8.51 -11.27
N LYS A 336 16.39 -8.31 -9.94
CA LYS A 336 16.50 -9.42 -8.99
C LYS A 336 15.22 -10.24 -8.97
N HIS A 337 15.35 -11.55 -8.77
CA HIS A 337 14.20 -12.45 -8.61
C HIS A 337 13.24 -11.91 -7.54
N ASN A 338 11.94 -11.93 -7.81
CA ASN A 338 10.85 -11.39 -7.00
C ASN A 338 10.85 -9.87 -6.75
N ARG A 339 11.82 -9.12 -7.26
CA ARG A 339 11.80 -7.66 -7.16
C ARG A 339 10.75 -7.10 -8.12
N LYS A 340 9.84 -6.27 -7.62
CA LYS A 340 8.83 -5.56 -8.43
C LYS A 340 9.54 -4.60 -9.39
N MET A 341 9.51 -4.88 -10.69
CA MET A 341 10.22 -4.15 -11.74
C MET A 341 9.31 -3.28 -12.58
N GLY A 342 8.02 -3.62 -12.62
CA GLY A 342 7.04 -2.92 -13.44
C GLY A 342 5.64 -3.48 -13.23
N HIS A 343 4.71 -3.04 -14.06
CA HIS A 343 3.38 -3.63 -14.22
C HIS A 343 2.90 -3.48 -15.66
N VAL A 344 1.95 -4.32 -16.03
CA VAL A 344 1.21 -4.22 -17.29
C VAL A 344 -0.26 -4.04 -16.97
N THR A 345 -0.90 -3.02 -17.54
CA THR A 345 -2.36 -2.80 -17.44
C THR A 345 -3.01 -3.04 -18.81
N LEU A 346 -4.13 -3.74 -18.81
CA LEU A 346 -4.92 -3.96 -20.01
C LEU A 346 -6.41 -3.93 -19.68
N PHE A 347 -7.24 -3.53 -20.65
CA PHE A 347 -8.70 -3.61 -20.53
C PHE A 347 -9.17 -5.00 -20.94
N SER A 348 -9.98 -5.64 -20.12
CA SER A 348 -10.51 -6.98 -20.39
C SER A 348 -11.80 -7.22 -19.63
N ASP A 349 -12.85 -7.68 -20.36
CA ASP A 349 -14.10 -8.17 -19.79
C ASP A 349 -14.01 -9.66 -19.38
N VAL A 350 -12.93 -10.33 -19.75
CA VAL A 350 -12.67 -11.75 -19.48
C VAL A 350 -11.34 -11.91 -18.71
N PRO A 351 -11.29 -11.47 -17.47
CA PRO A 351 -10.03 -11.40 -16.70
C PRO A 351 -9.37 -12.78 -16.49
N ASP A 352 -10.12 -13.88 -16.54
CA ASP A 352 -9.57 -15.22 -16.38
C ASP A 352 -8.76 -15.69 -17.62
N GLU A 353 -9.01 -15.09 -18.80
CA GLU A 353 -8.23 -15.36 -20.00
C GLU A 353 -6.90 -14.60 -20.04
N VAL A 354 -6.71 -13.61 -19.14
CA VAL A 354 -5.46 -12.89 -19.01
C VAL A 354 -4.51 -13.70 -18.14
N GLU A 355 -3.54 -14.35 -18.77
CA GLU A 355 -2.56 -15.19 -18.09
C GLU A 355 -1.55 -14.33 -17.31
N GLU A 356 -1.19 -14.80 -16.12
CA GLU A 356 -0.09 -14.24 -15.32
C GLU A 356 1.24 -14.60 -16.00
N PHE A 357 2.29 -13.80 -15.78
CA PHE A 357 3.63 -14.19 -16.21
C PHE A 357 4.05 -15.44 -15.44
N GLY A 358 4.54 -16.44 -16.17
CA GLY A 358 4.96 -17.73 -15.61
C GLY A 358 6.11 -17.60 -14.60
N GLU A 359 6.33 -18.66 -13.78
CA GLU A 359 7.44 -18.75 -12.84
C GLU A 359 8.82 -18.79 -13.55
#